data_14aa9efd3d5ba49da5b837dd3e3bc6d3
#
_entry.id   14aa9efd3d5ba49da5b837dd3e3bc6d3
#
_cell.length_a   1.000
_cell.length_b   1.000
_cell.length_c   1.000
_cell.angle_alpha   90.00
_cell.angle_beta   90.00
_cell.angle_gamma   90.00
#
_symmetry.space_group_name_H-M   'P 1'
#
loop_
_entity.id
_entity.type
_entity.pdbx_description
1 polymer ?
#
loop_
_entity_poly.entity_id
_entity_poly.type
_entity_poly.pdbx_seq_one_letter_code
_entity_poly.pdbx_strand_id
1 'polypeptide(L)'
;MSAGLTIQLIAILISVACALLGVFLVLRSMSMLTDAISHTVLLGIVLSFFITHKLDSPLLIVGATLTGLLTVYFVEVLSDSKLVKEDAAIGIVLSILFSVAVILISKYTANIHLDIDAVLLGEIAFAPFHTTEIFGFKIATGLVNGFGILVVNLLFITIFFKEIKISIFDKALALTLGLLPEVFHYLLMTLVSVTSVVSFDIVGATLMISFMVGPATTAYMISKNLKTMLVYSSLIGVISSIIGYHLAVFLDVSISGSIAVVIGVIFFIVLFGKRFKKYVKMEGA
;
A
#
# COMPACT_ATOMS: atom_id res chain seq x y z
N MET A 1 19.34 7.82 -17.72
CA MET A 1 19.33 6.50 -17.03
C MET A 1 18.75 5.47 -17.99
N SER A 2 19.20 4.21 -17.94
CA SER A 2 18.51 3.16 -18.71
C SER A 2 17.10 2.93 -18.16
N ALA A 3 16.12 2.60 -19.02
CA ALA A 3 14.74 2.36 -18.60
C ALA A 3 14.64 1.30 -17.50
N GLY A 4 15.44 0.24 -17.59
CA GLY A 4 15.48 -0.83 -16.60
C GLY A 4 15.94 -0.37 -15.20
N LEU A 5 16.96 0.48 -15.12
CA LEU A 5 17.39 1.08 -13.84
C LEU A 5 16.30 1.98 -13.25
N THR A 6 15.61 2.73 -14.09
CA THR A 6 14.50 3.59 -13.64
C THR A 6 13.37 2.76 -13.04
N ILE A 7 12.93 1.69 -13.72
CA ILE A 7 11.91 0.75 -13.22
C ILE A 7 12.33 0.17 -11.88
N GLN A 8 13.56 -0.33 -11.78
CA GLN A 8 14.06 -0.96 -10.56
C GLN A 8 14.13 0.01 -9.38
N LEU A 9 14.58 1.26 -9.61
CA LEU A 9 14.58 2.28 -8.57
C LEU A 9 13.19 2.67 -8.12
N ILE A 10 12.23 2.81 -9.06
CA ILE A 10 10.83 3.07 -8.72
C ILE A 10 10.28 1.93 -7.85
N ALA A 11 10.48 0.66 -8.26
CA ALA A 11 10.05 -0.50 -7.49
C ALA A 11 10.61 -0.49 -6.07
N ILE A 12 11.90 -0.19 -5.90
CA ILE A 12 12.55 -0.10 -4.59
C ILE A 12 11.96 1.01 -3.73
N LEU A 13 11.79 2.23 -4.28
CA LEU A 13 11.23 3.36 -3.54
C LEU A 13 9.81 3.07 -3.06
N ILE A 14 8.94 2.59 -3.95
CA ILE A 14 7.56 2.25 -3.63
C ILE A 14 7.49 1.08 -2.64
N SER A 15 8.32 0.04 -2.83
CA SER A 15 8.32 -1.10 -1.92
C SER A 15 8.68 -0.71 -0.49
N VAL A 16 9.68 0.17 -0.30
CA VAL A 16 10.06 0.65 1.04
C VAL A 16 8.96 1.54 1.62
N ALA A 17 8.39 2.46 0.82
CA ALA A 17 7.31 3.34 1.27
C ALA A 17 6.08 2.55 1.74
N CYS A 18 5.65 1.53 0.97
CA CYS A 18 4.54 0.65 1.31
C CYS A 18 4.87 -0.26 2.50
N ALA A 19 6.05 -0.88 2.51
CA ALA A 19 6.47 -1.81 3.56
C ALA A 19 6.53 -1.15 4.95
N LEU A 20 6.94 0.12 5.03
CA LEU A 20 6.99 0.87 6.28
C LEU A 20 5.60 1.06 6.89
N LEU A 21 4.59 1.43 6.10
CA LEU A 21 3.22 1.58 6.57
C LEU A 21 2.54 0.23 6.80
N GLY A 22 2.83 -0.75 5.95
CA GLY A 22 2.33 -2.11 6.06
C GLY A 22 2.65 -2.77 7.40
N VAL A 23 3.79 -2.45 8.02
CA VAL A 23 4.14 -2.90 9.37
C VAL A 23 3.06 -2.52 10.39
N PHE A 24 2.57 -1.30 10.33
CA PHE A 24 1.55 -0.81 11.26
C PHE A 24 0.17 -1.42 10.98
N LEU A 25 -0.17 -1.65 9.71
CA LEU A 25 -1.41 -2.33 9.31
C LEU A 25 -1.43 -3.79 9.79
N VAL A 26 -0.31 -4.51 9.63
CA VAL A 26 -0.17 -5.89 10.11
C VAL A 26 -0.30 -5.97 11.63
N LEU A 27 0.33 -5.04 12.37
CA LEU A 27 0.24 -4.99 13.83
C LEU A 27 -1.17 -4.66 14.35
N ARG A 28 -1.96 -3.97 13.56
CA ARG A 28 -3.38 -3.67 13.86
C ARG A 28 -4.35 -4.71 13.33
N SER A 29 -3.87 -5.76 12.65
CA SER A 29 -4.68 -6.77 11.95
C SER A 29 -5.53 -6.23 10.79
N MET A 30 -5.23 -5.03 10.31
CA MET A 30 -5.98 -4.31 9.27
C MET A 30 -5.35 -4.47 7.86
N SER A 31 -4.65 -5.57 7.61
CA SER A 31 -3.94 -5.79 6.33
C SER A 31 -4.87 -5.80 5.11
N MET A 32 -6.10 -6.33 5.27
CA MET A 32 -7.09 -6.39 4.19
C MET A 32 -7.67 -5.00 3.82
N LEU A 33 -7.49 -4.00 4.69
CA LEU A 33 -7.95 -2.64 4.43
C LEU A 33 -7.23 -2.01 3.23
N THR A 34 -5.99 -2.41 2.97
CA THR A 34 -5.23 -1.94 1.80
C THR A 34 -5.90 -2.32 0.49
N ASP A 35 -6.42 -3.55 0.42
CA ASP A 35 -7.17 -4.05 -0.74
C ASP A 35 -8.48 -3.27 -0.91
N ALA A 36 -9.21 -3.05 0.19
CA ALA A 36 -10.42 -2.25 0.15
C ALA A 36 -10.16 -0.80 -0.33
N ILE A 37 -9.12 -0.14 0.19
CA ILE A 37 -8.74 1.20 -0.24
C ILE A 37 -8.43 1.23 -1.74
N SER A 38 -7.64 0.28 -2.26
CA SER A 38 -7.25 0.27 -3.67
C SER A 38 -8.43 0.19 -4.64
N HIS A 39 -9.48 -0.50 -4.28
CA HIS A 39 -10.69 -0.58 -5.11
C HIS A 39 -11.65 0.60 -4.89
N THR A 40 -11.81 1.07 -3.66
CA THR A 40 -12.73 2.19 -3.37
C THR A 40 -12.21 3.55 -3.82
N VAL A 41 -10.91 3.69 -4.00
CA VAL A 41 -10.25 4.85 -4.61
C VAL A 41 -10.89 5.22 -5.98
N LEU A 42 -11.35 4.23 -6.74
CA LEU A 42 -12.03 4.44 -8.01
C LEU A 42 -13.23 5.38 -7.86
N LEU A 43 -14.01 5.27 -6.78
CA LEU A 43 -15.12 6.17 -6.49
C LEU A 43 -14.65 7.63 -6.35
N GLY A 44 -13.57 7.85 -5.62
CA GLY A 44 -12.98 9.18 -5.45
C GLY A 44 -12.46 9.79 -6.73
N ILE A 45 -11.81 8.98 -7.58
CA ILE A 45 -11.35 9.40 -8.90
C ILE A 45 -12.55 9.82 -9.77
N VAL A 46 -13.61 9.02 -9.81
CA VAL A 46 -14.82 9.31 -10.62
C VAL A 46 -15.53 10.58 -10.14
N LEU A 47 -15.72 10.75 -8.84
CA LEU A 47 -16.34 11.95 -8.27
C LEU A 47 -15.52 13.20 -8.57
N SER A 48 -14.20 13.12 -8.43
CA SER A 48 -13.30 14.23 -8.75
C SER A 48 -13.27 14.55 -10.24
N PHE A 49 -13.36 13.52 -11.08
CA PHE A 49 -13.46 13.69 -12.52
C PHE A 49 -14.74 14.44 -12.91
N PHE A 50 -15.88 14.17 -12.30
CA PHE A 50 -17.11 14.93 -12.55
C PHE A 50 -17.02 16.42 -12.22
N ILE A 51 -16.13 16.79 -11.31
CA ILE A 51 -15.90 18.19 -10.95
C ILE A 51 -14.91 18.85 -11.91
N THR A 52 -13.83 18.12 -12.26
CA THR A 52 -12.69 18.70 -13.01
C THR A 52 -12.79 18.53 -14.52
N HIS A 53 -13.49 17.50 -14.97
CA HIS A 53 -13.52 17.03 -16.37
C HIS A 53 -12.13 16.80 -16.99
N LYS A 54 -11.09 16.60 -16.15
CA LYS A 54 -9.69 16.39 -16.56
C LYS A 54 -9.11 15.21 -15.78
N LEU A 55 -8.45 14.28 -16.51
CA LEU A 55 -7.80 13.11 -15.91
C LEU A 55 -6.45 13.44 -15.27
N ASP A 56 -5.79 14.54 -15.65
CA ASP A 56 -4.48 14.95 -15.13
C ASP A 56 -4.58 15.91 -13.93
N SER A 57 -5.76 16.04 -13.33
CA SER A 57 -5.96 16.99 -12.23
C SER A 57 -5.45 16.45 -10.88
N PRO A 58 -4.68 17.23 -10.10
CA PRO A 58 -4.30 16.86 -8.74
C PRO A 58 -5.49 16.56 -7.81
N LEU A 59 -6.67 17.11 -8.15
CA LEU A 59 -7.92 16.85 -7.42
C LEU A 59 -8.33 15.37 -7.45
N LEU A 60 -7.90 14.60 -8.45
CA LEU A 60 -8.16 13.16 -8.50
C LEU A 60 -7.47 12.43 -7.35
N ILE A 61 -6.22 12.80 -7.04
CA ILE A 61 -5.46 12.23 -5.91
C ILE A 61 -6.13 12.60 -4.58
N VAL A 62 -6.59 13.86 -4.45
CA VAL A 62 -7.29 14.30 -3.24
C VAL A 62 -8.59 13.54 -3.06
N GLY A 63 -9.42 13.42 -4.10
CA GLY A 63 -10.68 12.68 -4.02
C GLY A 63 -10.47 11.19 -3.75
N ALA A 64 -9.48 10.59 -4.41
CA ALA A 64 -9.06 9.21 -4.16
C ALA A 64 -8.65 8.99 -2.69
N THR A 65 -7.83 9.90 -2.14
CA THR A 65 -7.41 9.85 -0.74
C THR A 65 -8.58 10.02 0.22
N LEU A 66 -9.48 10.96 -0.04
CA LEU A 66 -10.67 11.17 0.79
C LEU A 66 -11.58 9.95 0.78
N THR A 67 -11.74 9.29 -0.36
CA THR A 67 -12.55 8.07 -0.45
C THR A 67 -11.87 6.91 0.28
N GLY A 68 -10.55 6.81 0.23
CA GLY A 68 -9.80 5.85 1.04
C GLY A 68 -10.02 6.07 2.54
N LEU A 69 -9.99 7.30 3.02
CA LEU A 69 -10.31 7.65 4.42
C LEU A 69 -11.76 7.36 4.78
N LEU A 70 -12.69 7.64 3.87
CA LEU A 70 -14.10 7.32 4.03
C LEU A 70 -14.31 5.80 4.17
N THR A 71 -13.54 5.02 3.41
CA THR A 71 -13.55 3.54 3.53
C THR A 71 -13.12 3.10 4.91
N VAL A 72 -12.00 3.64 5.42
CA VAL A 72 -11.53 3.36 6.79
C VAL A 72 -12.61 3.69 7.81
N TYR A 73 -13.17 4.89 7.73
CA TYR A 73 -14.20 5.35 8.65
C TYR A 73 -15.43 4.43 8.67
N PHE A 74 -15.96 4.04 7.51
CA PHE A 74 -17.12 3.15 7.45
C PHE A 74 -16.80 1.74 7.93
N VAL A 75 -15.61 1.23 7.66
CA VAL A 75 -15.15 -0.07 8.17
C VAL A 75 -15.12 -0.04 9.70
N GLU A 76 -14.57 1.02 10.30
CA GLU A 76 -14.50 1.17 11.75
C GLU A 76 -15.89 1.30 12.38
N VAL A 77 -16.75 2.17 11.85
CA VAL A 77 -18.12 2.32 12.35
C VAL A 77 -18.87 0.99 12.32
N LEU A 78 -18.68 0.21 11.25
CA LEU A 78 -19.36 -1.08 11.11
C LEU A 78 -18.75 -2.14 12.03
N SER A 79 -17.44 -2.16 12.18
CA SER A 79 -16.73 -3.08 13.10
C SER A 79 -17.01 -2.76 14.57
N ASP A 80 -17.03 -1.49 14.95
CA ASP A 80 -17.33 -1.05 16.32
C ASP A 80 -18.78 -1.36 16.75
N SER A 81 -19.69 -1.52 15.79
CA SER A 81 -21.06 -1.97 16.08
C SER A 81 -21.13 -3.38 16.69
N LYS A 82 -20.04 -4.17 16.59
CA LYS A 82 -19.92 -5.58 17.01
C LYS A 82 -20.94 -6.53 16.35
N LEU A 83 -21.68 -6.06 15.36
CA LEU A 83 -22.62 -6.88 14.59
C LEU A 83 -21.89 -7.76 13.58
N VAL A 84 -20.76 -7.29 13.07
CA VAL A 84 -19.94 -8.00 12.10
C VAL A 84 -18.47 -7.98 12.52
N LYS A 85 -17.70 -8.99 12.08
CA LYS A 85 -16.26 -9.02 12.25
C LYS A 85 -15.59 -8.01 11.30
N GLU A 86 -14.40 -7.54 11.64
CA GLU A 86 -13.64 -6.55 10.88
C GLU A 86 -13.47 -6.93 9.41
N ASP A 87 -13.08 -8.18 9.10
CA ASP A 87 -12.94 -8.67 7.72
C ASP A 87 -14.26 -8.60 6.93
N ALA A 88 -15.41 -8.89 7.59
CA ALA A 88 -16.72 -8.79 6.97
C ALA A 88 -17.12 -7.32 6.76
N ALA A 89 -16.79 -6.43 7.70
CA ALA A 89 -17.00 -4.99 7.56
C ALA A 89 -16.23 -4.43 6.36
N ILE A 90 -14.97 -4.82 6.19
CA ILE A 90 -14.14 -4.46 5.04
C ILE A 90 -14.82 -4.90 3.74
N GLY A 91 -15.25 -6.16 3.63
CA GLY A 91 -15.90 -6.68 2.43
C GLY A 91 -17.23 -5.98 2.09
N ILE A 92 -18.05 -5.65 3.08
CA ILE A 92 -19.32 -4.93 2.89
C ILE A 92 -19.06 -3.52 2.36
N VAL A 93 -18.19 -2.77 3.02
CA VAL A 93 -17.89 -1.37 2.65
C VAL A 93 -17.24 -1.31 1.26
N LEU A 94 -16.28 -2.18 0.98
CA LEU A 94 -15.67 -2.34 -0.33
C LEU A 94 -16.74 -2.55 -1.41
N SER A 95 -17.61 -3.54 -1.21
CA SER A 95 -18.63 -3.91 -2.20
C SER A 95 -19.59 -2.76 -2.50
N ILE A 96 -20.01 -2.01 -1.47
CA ILE A 96 -20.91 -0.86 -1.63
C ILE A 96 -20.22 0.26 -2.39
N LEU A 97 -19.06 0.73 -1.93
CA LEU A 97 -18.38 1.89 -2.52
C LEU A 97 -17.90 1.59 -3.94
N PHE A 98 -17.37 0.40 -4.20
CA PHE A 98 -16.95 -0.02 -5.52
C PHE A 98 -18.15 -0.14 -6.49
N SER A 99 -19.27 -0.73 -6.04
CA SER A 99 -20.48 -0.82 -6.87
C SER A 99 -21.02 0.55 -7.27
N VAL A 100 -21.00 1.52 -6.34
CA VAL A 100 -21.39 2.91 -6.63
C VAL A 100 -20.46 3.50 -7.70
N ALA A 101 -19.14 3.29 -7.60
CA ALA A 101 -18.20 3.75 -8.60
C ALA A 101 -18.51 3.16 -9.99
N VAL A 102 -18.70 1.85 -10.06
CA VAL A 102 -19.02 1.16 -11.33
C VAL A 102 -20.33 1.65 -11.94
N ILE A 103 -21.37 1.85 -11.13
CA ILE A 103 -22.66 2.41 -11.61
C ILE A 103 -22.47 3.82 -12.19
N LEU A 104 -21.72 4.67 -11.50
CA LEU A 104 -21.44 6.03 -11.95
C LEU A 104 -20.67 6.03 -13.27
N ILE A 105 -19.65 5.20 -13.40
CA ILE A 105 -18.88 5.04 -14.64
C ILE A 105 -19.79 4.57 -15.76
N SER A 106 -20.52 3.48 -15.56
CA SER A 106 -21.38 2.89 -16.59
C SER A 106 -22.46 3.85 -17.09
N LYS A 107 -23.00 4.69 -16.21
CA LYS A 107 -24.10 5.59 -16.55
C LYS A 107 -23.64 6.91 -17.19
N TYR A 108 -22.53 7.48 -16.73
CA TYR A 108 -22.14 8.84 -17.07
C TYR A 108 -20.86 8.94 -17.90
N THR A 109 -20.08 7.87 -18.02
CA THR A 109 -18.81 7.87 -18.77
C THR A 109 -18.80 6.91 -19.96
N ALA A 110 -19.96 6.42 -20.38
CA ALA A 110 -20.10 5.51 -21.52
C ALA A 110 -19.46 6.02 -22.84
N ASN A 111 -19.30 7.34 -22.99
CA ASN A 111 -18.66 7.99 -24.15
C ASN A 111 -17.19 8.33 -23.94
N ILE A 112 -16.66 8.12 -22.75
CA ILE A 112 -15.26 8.33 -22.43
C ILE A 112 -14.72 6.94 -22.12
N HIS A 113 -13.79 6.43 -22.93
CA HIS A 113 -13.08 5.19 -22.64
C HIS A 113 -12.22 5.39 -21.39
N LEU A 114 -12.88 5.51 -20.21
CA LEU A 114 -12.27 5.18 -18.94
C LEU A 114 -12.19 3.65 -18.94
N ASP A 115 -11.15 3.13 -19.59
CA ASP A 115 -10.83 1.72 -19.51
C ASP A 115 -10.47 1.46 -18.06
N ILE A 116 -11.43 0.86 -17.32
CA ILE A 116 -11.26 0.52 -15.91
C ILE A 116 -10.01 -0.34 -15.75
N ASP A 117 -9.74 -1.20 -16.72
CA ASP A 117 -8.56 -2.04 -16.73
C ASP A 117 -7.28 -1.21 -16.91
N ALA A 118 -7.27 -0.18 -17.74
CA ALA A 118 -6.12 0.71 -17.91
C ALA A 118 -5.87 1.59 -16.67
N VAL A 119 -6.93 2.01 -15.99
CA VAL A 119 -6.82 2.76 -14.71
C VAL A 119 -6.38 1.85 -13.56
N LEU A 120 -6.81 0.58 -13.57
CA LEU A 120 -6.49 -0.40 -12.53
C LEU A 120 -5.17 -1.14 -12.76
N LEU A 121 -4.67 -1.21 -13.99
CA LEU A 121 -3.47 -1.92 -14.39
C LEU A 121 -2.26 -0.98 -14.54
N GLY A 122 -2.01 -0.11 -13.56
CA GLY A 122 -0.74 0.61 -13.51
C GLY A 122 0.41 -0.39 -13.74
N GLU A 123 1.11 -0.28 -14.85
CA GLU A 123 2.20 -1.20 -15.15
C GLU A 123 3.52 -0.49 -15.00
N ILE A 124 4.30 -0.90 -14.01
CA ILE A 124 5.60 -0.30 -13.70
C ILE A 124 6.55 -0.26 -14.92
N ALA A 125 6.32 -1.12 -15.91
CA ALA A 125 7.08 -1.14 -17.16
C ALA A 125 6.95 0.17 -17.95
N PHE A 126 5.81 0.86 -17.85
CA PHE A 126 5.55 2.13 -18.54
C PHE A 126 5.97 3.36 -17.71
N ALA A 127 6.28 3.20 -16.43
CA ALA A 127 6.65 4.30 -15.55
C ALA A 127 7.82 5.18 -16.04
N PRO A 128 8.84 4.67 -16.76
CA PRO A 128 9.91 5.51 -17.32
C PRO A 128 9.48 6.48 -18.41
N PHE A 129 8.35 6.21 -19.08
CA PHE A 129 7.86 7.03 -20.21
C PHE A 129 7.05 8.25 -19.72
N HIS A 130 6.49 8.19 -18.50
CA HIS A 130 5.85 9.32 -17.86
C HIS A 130 6.91 10.19 -17.18
N THR A 131 7.28 11.32 -17.79
CA THR A 131 8.33 12.20 -17.30
C THR A 131 7.79 13.58 -16.93
N THR A 132 8.30 14.13 -15.83
CA THR A 132 8.06 15.50 -15.38
C THR A 132 9.36 16.32 -15.53
N GLU A 133 9.26 17.55 -15.97
CA GLU A 133 10.42 18.44 -16.05
C GLU A 133 10.63 19.14 -14.70
N ILE A 134 11.76 18.86 -14.05
CA ILE A 134 12.18 19.50 -12.79
C ILE A 134 13.55 20.12 -13.01
N PHE A 135 13.66 21.43 -12.85
CA PHE A 135 14.90 22.21 -13.07
C PHE A 135 15.56 21.97 -14.45
N GLY A 136 14.75 21.75 -15.50
CA GLY A 136 15.25 21.50 -16.86
C GLY A 136 15.70 20.07 -17.15
N PHE A 137 15.56 19.15 -16.19
CA PHE A 137 15.83 17.72 -16.36
C PHE A 137 14.52 16.94 -16.47
N LYS A 138 14.43 16.04 -17.46
CA LYS A 138 13.34 15.08 -17.59
C LYS A 138 13.56 13.91 -16.63
N ILE A 139 12.79 13.83 -15.57
CA ILE A 139 12.84 12.78 -14.56
C ILE A 139 11.53 11.98 -14.63
N ALA A 140 11.59 10.66 -14.47
CA ALA A 140 10.38 9.84 -14.41
C ALA A 140 9.50 10.27 -13.23
N THR A 141 8.24 10.55 -13.49
CA THR A 141 7.26 11.00 -12.49
C THR A 141 7.15 10.01 -11.32
N GLY A 142 7.23 8.71 -11.62
CA GLY A 142 7.23 7.66 -10.61
C GLY A 142 8.40 7.73 -9.62
N LEU A 143 9.59 8.21 -10.04
CA LEU A 143 10.71 8.44 -9.12
C LEU A 143 10.44 9.61 -8.17
N VAL A 144 9.87 10.69 -8.71
CA VAL A 144 9.60 11.91 -7.92
C VAL A 144 8.51 11.62 -6.88
N ASN A 145 7.41 11.03 -7.31
CA ASN A 145 6.29 10.69 -6.45
C ASN A 145 6.67 9.62 -5.42
N GLY A 146 7.38 8.55 -5.85
CA GLY A 146 7.85 7.49 -4.97
C GLY A 146 8.82 7.99 -3.91
N PHE A 147 9.78 8.86 -4.29
CA PHE A 147 10.69 9.49 -3.34
C PHE A 147 9.96 10.44 -2.38
N GLY A 148 9.03 11.24 -2.89
CA GLY A 148 8.24 12.17 -2.08
C GLY A 148 7.44 11.44 -0.99
N ILE A 149 6.74 10.37 -1.35
CA ILE A 149 5.97 9.56 -0.40
C ILE A 149 6.88 8.85 0.59
N LEU A 150 8.01 8.28 0.14
CA LEU A 150 8.96 7.64 1.04
C LEU A 150 9.46 8.62 2.10
N VAL A 151 9.83 9.84 1.68
CA VAL A 151 10.29 10.88 2.62
C VAL A 151 9.20 11.26 3.61
N VAL A 152 7.97 11.47 3.16
CA VAL A 152 6.83 11.80 4.04
C VAL A 152 6.58 10.68 5.05
N ASN A 153 6.54 9.42 4.61
CA ASN A 153 6.34 8.26 5.48
C ASN A 153 7.49 8.11 6.51
N LEU A 154 8.74 8.28 6.08
CA LEU A 154 9.90 8.22 6.97
C LEU A 154 9.87 9.35 8.00
N LEU A 155 9.59 10.58 7.59
CA LEU A 155 9.49 11.72 8.50
C LEU A 155 8.39 11.49 9.53
N PHE A 156 7.19 11.09 9.10
CA PHE A 156 6.10 10.81 10.00
C PHE A 156 6.45 9.71 11.02
N ILE A 157 6.98 8.59 10.56
CA ILE A 157 7.35 7.47 11.42
C ILE A 157 8.47 7.85 12.37
N THR A 158 9.48 8.62 11.93
CA THR A 158 10.60 9.00 12.81
C THR A 158 10.19 10.03 13.86
N ILE A 159 9.39 11.03 13.49
CA ILE A 159 8.91 12.07 14.40
C ILE A 159 7.97 11.48 15.44
N PHE A 160 6.98 10.70 15.01
CA PHE A 160 5.91 10.16 15.86
C PHE A 160 6.12 8.70 16.27
N PHE A 161 7.36 8.21 16.21
CA PHE A 161 7.64 6.78 16.49
C PHE A 161 7.18 6.33 17.87
N LYS A 162 7.37 7.15 18.90
CA LYS A 162 7.02 6.82 20.29
C LYS A 162 5.50 6.82 20.47
N GLU A 163 4.84 7.84 19.97
CA GLU A 163 3.40 8.05 20.05
C GLU A 163 2.63 6.94 19.32
N ILE A 164 3.03 6.64 18.10
CA ILE A 164 2.46 5.56 17.30
C ILE A 164 2.67 4.21 17.99
N LYS A 165 3.88 3.94 18.50
CA LYS A 165 4.18 2.70 19.18
C LYS A 165 3.27 2.51 20.39
N ILE A 166 3.15 3.51 21.27
CA ILE A 166 2.32 3.42 22.47
C ILE A 166 0.86 3.26 22.08
N SER A 167 0.36 4.04 21.11
CA SER A 167 -1.03 3.99 20.64
C SER A 167 -1.43 2.64 20.04
N ILE A 168 -0.48 1.89 19.46
CA ILE A 168 -0.77 0.57 18.89
C ILE A 168 -0.74 -0.53 19.95
N PHE A 169 0.25 -0.51 20.83
CA PHE A 169 0.46 -1.61 21.79
C PHE A 169 -0.33 -1.46 23.09
N ASP A 170 -0.60 -0.22 23.52
CA ASP A 170 -1.33 0.06 24.76
C ASP A 170 -2.10 1.37 24.66
N LYS A 171 -3.35 1.26 24.16
CA LYS A 171 -4.27 2.40 24.02
C LYS A 171 -4.60 3.05 25.37
N ALA A 172 -4.71 2.25 26.44
CA ALA A 172 -5.02 2.76 27.77
C ALA A 172 -3.87 3.60 28.34
N LEU A 173 -2.62 3.13 28.20
CA LEU A 173 -1.44 3.89 28.56
C LEU A 173 -1.32 5.17 27.72
N ALA A 174 -1.61 5.12 26.42
CA ALA A 174 -1.59 6.30 25.56
C ALA A 174 -2.52 7.40 26.10
N LEU A 175 -3.74 7.04 26.46
CA LEU A 175 -4.73 7.98 27.03
C LEU A 175 -4.28 8.56 28.39
N THR A 176 -3.69 7.75 29.27
CA THR A 176 -3.21 8.23 30.57
C THR A 176 -2.01 9.17 30.44
N LEU A 177 -1.22 9.05 29.38
CA LEU A 177 -0.12 9.95 29.03
C LEU A 177 -0.59 11.23 28.31
N GLY A 178 -1.90 11.40 28.12
CA GLY A 178 -2.46 12.56 27.40
C GLY A 178 -2.26 12.50 25.89
N LEU A 179 -1.89 11.35 25.32
CA LEU A 179 -1.82 11.16 23.89
C LEU A 179 -3.24 10.93 23.32
N LEU A 180 -3.43 11.27 22.07
CA LEU A 180 -4.68 11.07 21.34
C LEU A 180 -4.49 9.91 20.35
N PRO A 181 -4.64 8.64 20.78
CA PRO A 181 -4.35 7.46 19.96
C PRO A 181 -5.21 7.42 18.68
N GLU A 182 -6.40 7.97 18.70
CA GLU A 182 -7.28 8.05 17.53
C GLU A 182 -6.77 9.04 16.48
N VAL A 183 -6.20 10.17 16.90
CA VAL A 183 -5.59 11.13 15.97
C VAL A 183 -4.40 10.46 15.25
N PHE A 184 -3.54 9.77 15.96
CA PHE A 184 -2.42 9.04 15.33
C PHE A 184 -2.90 7.91 14.43
N HIS A 185 -4.02 7.27 14.78
CA HIS A 185 -4.64 6.28 13.92
C HIS A 185 -5.10 6.88 12.59
N TYR A 186 -5.92 7.94 12.62
CA TYR A 186 -6.40 8.58 11.39
C TYR A 186 -5.28 9.23 10.57
N LEU A 187 -4.25 9.79 11.20
CA LEU A 187 -3.06 10.27 10.51
C LEU A 187 -2.32 9.13 9.77
N LEU A 188 -2.16 7.99 10.45
CA LEU A 188 -1.55 6.81 9.83
C LEU A 188 -2.39 6.31 8.65
N MET A 189 -3.73 6.22 8.81
CA MET A 189 -4.63 5.79 7.75
C MET A 189 -4.66 6.76 6.57
N THR A 190 -4.52 8.08 6.84
CA THR A 190 -4.34 9.08 5.79
C THR A 190 -3.08 8.80 4.98
N LEU A 191 -1.95 8.53 5.63
CA LEU A 191 -0.71 8.19 4.94
C LEU A 191 -0.81 6.87 4.18
N VAL A 192 -1.48 5.86 4.74
CA VAL A 192 -1.78 4.61 4.05
C VAL A 192 -2.59 4.89 2.79
N SER A 193 -3.65 5.69 2.88
CA SER A 193 -4.50 6.03 1.74
C SER A 193 -3.72 6.79 0.66
N VAL A 194 -2.97 7.85 1.02
CA VAL A 194 -2.14 8.60 0.08
C VAL A 194 -1.10 7.69 -0.59
N THR A 195 -0.39 6.89 0.21
CA THR A 195 0.65 5.98 -0.30
C THR A 195 0.05 4.94 -1.22
N SER A 196 -1.12 4.38 -0.88
CA SER A 196 -1.84 3.42 -1.72
C SER A 196 -2.24 4.04 -3.06
N VAL A 197 -2.85 5.23 -3.06
CA VAL A 197 -3.29 5.92 -4.27
C VAL A 197 -2.13 6.18 -5.22
N VAL A 198 -1.05 6.75 -4.72
CA VAL A 198 0.10 7.09 -5.58
C VAL A 198 0.89 5.85 -5.99
N SER A 199 1.00 4.85 -5.12
CA SER A 199 1.66 3.60 -5.49
C SER A 199 0.85 2.84 -6.52
N PHE A 200 -0.47 2.84 -6.39
CA PHE A 200 -1.41 2.22 -7.33
C PHE A 200 -1.24 2.78 -8.75
N ASP A 201 -1.19 4.10 -8.88
CA ASP A 201 -0.99 4.79 -10.17
C ASP A 201 0.33 4.39 -10.85
N ILE A 202 1.38 4.10 -10.07
CA ILE A 202 2.72 3.82 -10.59
C ILE A 202 2.95 2.33 -10.85
N VAL A 203 2.54 1.44 -9.93
CA VAL A 203 2.91 0.02 -9.96
C VAL A 203 1.71 -0.93 -10.13
N GLY A 204 0.49 -0.40 -10.09
CA GLY A 204 -0.75 -1.15 -10.15
C GLY A 204 -1.19 -1.76 -8.80
N ALA A 205 -2.47 -2.18 -8.75
CA ALA A 205 -3.11 -2.70 -7.54
C ALA A 205 -2.39 -3.90 -6.95
N THR A 206 -2.16 -4.92 -7.75
CA THR A 206 -1.60 -6.21 -7.31
C THR A 206 -0.23 -6.04 -6.65
N LEU A 207 0.66 -5.27 -7.27
CA LEU A 207 2.00 -5.06 -6.76
C LEU A 207 2.00 -4.14 -5.53
N MET A 208 1.16 -3.11 -5.52
CA MET A 208 1.01 -2.21 -4.36
C MET A 208 0.55 -2.98 -3.11
N ILE A 209 -0.50 -3.81 -3.21
CA ILE A 209 -0.98 -4.65 -2.11
C ILE A 209 0.10 -5.62 -1.66
N SER A 210 0.79 -6.25 -2.62
CA SER A 210 1.90 -7.17 -2.33
C SER A 210 3.03 -6.49 -1.55
N PHE A 211 3.41 -5.26 -1.91
CA PHE A 211 4.43 -4.48 -1.20
C PHE A 211 4.00 -4.05 0.21
N MET A 212 2.72 -3.76 0.40
CA MET A 212 2.23 -3.30 1.69
C MET A 212 2.07 -4.45 2.69
N VAL A 213 1.57 -5.60 2.26
CA VAL A 213 1.24 -6.71 3.15
C VAL A 213 2.38 -7.73 3.24
N GLY A 214 2.95 -8.15 2.12
CA GLY A 214 3.89 -9.28 2.04
C GLY A 214 5.18 -9.09 2.85
N PRO A 215 5.96 -8.03 2.60
CA PRO A 215 7.18 -7.76 3.36
C PRO A 215 6.91 -7.55 4.85
N ALA A 216 5.83 -6.88 5.21
CA ALA A 216 5.46 -6.60 6.60
C ALA A 216 5.07 -7.87 7.36
N THR A 217 4.26 -8.77 6.78
CA THR A 217 3.90 -10.05 7.39
C THR A 217 5.08 -10.98 7.52
N THR A 218 5.97 -11.00 6.52
CA THR A 218 7.21 -11.78 6.58
C THR A 218 8.12 -11.26 7.70
N ALA A 219 8.30 -9.94 7.80
CA ALA A 219 9.09 -9.30 8.85
C ALA A 219 8.49 -9.54 10.24
N TYR A 220 7.17 -9.52 10.39
CA TYR A 220 6.47 -9.84 11.64
C TYR A 220 6.84 -11.23 12.18
N MET A 221 7.02 -12.20 11.28
CA MET A 221 7.37 -13.56 11.68
C MET A 221 8.77 -13.69 12.26
N ILE A 222 9.73 -12.86 11.82
CA ILE A 222 11.16 -12.98 12.19
C ILE A 222 11.65 -11.91 13.14
N SER A 223 10.93 -10.79 13.27
CA SER A 223 11.33 -9.67 14.12
C SER A 223 10.96 -9.88 15.58
N LYS A 224 11.74 -9.25 16.48
CA LYS A 224 11.50 -9.27 17.93
C LYS A 224 10.92 -7.94 18.45
N ASN A 225 11.05 -6.87 17.70
CA ASN A 225 10.58 -5.54 18.09
C ASN A 225 10.22 -4.71 16.86
N LEU A 226 9.49 -3.61 17.07
CA LEU A 226 8.99 -2.75 16.01
C LEU A 226 10.10 -2.18 15.11
N LYS A 227 11.23 -1.76 15.67
CA LYS A 227 12.35 -1.22 14.86
C LYS A 227 12.92 -2.26 13.91
N THR A 228 13.18 -3.47 14.40
CA THR A 228 13.66 -4.57 13.55
C THR A 228 12.64 -5.00 12.53
N MET A 229 11.34 -4.92 12.85
CA MET A 229 10.26 -5.22 11.92
C MET A 229 10.24 -4.22 10.76
N LEU A 230 10.37 -2.92 11.01
CA LEU A 230 10.45 -1.88 9.99
C LEU A 230 11.66 -2.09 9.07
N VAL A 231 12.84 -2.39 9.63
CA VAL A 231 14.05 -2.64 8.84
C VAL A 231 13.93 -3.91 8.00
N TYR A 232 13.46 -5.01 8.58
CA TYR A 232 13.32 -6.28 7.84
C TYR A 232 12.25 -6.18 6.75
N SER A 233 11.13 -5.51 7.02
CA SER A 233 10.10 -5.27 6.02
C SER A 233 10.66 -4.50 4.83
N SER A 234 11.38 -3.41 5.08
CA SER A 234 12.02 -2.62 4.01
C SER A 234 13.05 -3.43 3.23
N LEU A 235 13.90 -4.21 3.90
CA LEU A 235 14.90 -5.05 3.24
C LEU A 235 14.26 -6.14 2.38
N ILE A 236 13.21 -6.80 2.86
CA ILE A 236 12.47 -7.82 2.10
C ILE A 236 11.86 -7.19 0.85
N GLY A 237 11.25 -5.99 0.98
CA GLY A 237 10.73 -5.26 -0.17
C GLY A 237 11.79 -4.94 -1.23
N VAL A 238 12.95 -4.43 -0.80
CA VAL A 238 14.08 -4.14 -1.70
C VAL A 238 14.59 -5.41 -2.41
N ILE A 239 14.84 -6.49 -1.64
CA ILE A 239 15.34 -7.75 -2.18
C ILE A 239 14.33 -8.33 -3.19
N SER A 240 13.04 -8.31 -2.85
CA SER A 240 11.98 -8.79 -3.75
C SER A 240 11.89 -7.99 -5.03
N SER A 241 12.05 -6.66 -4.96
CA SER A 241 12.05 -5.78 -6.12
C SER A 241 13.21 -6.08 -7.05
N ILE A 242 14.42 -6.31 -6.50
CA ILE A 242 15.61 -6.60 -7.29
C ILE A 242 15.49 -7.98 -7.96
N ILE A 243 15.19 -9.02 -7.17
CA ILE A 243 15.09 -10.39 -7.67
C ILE A 243 13.94 -10.51 -8.67
N GLY A 244 12.75 -9.96 -8.34
CA GLY A 244 11.57 -10.03 -9.19
C GLY A 244 11.76 -9.32 -10.53
N TYR A 245 12.43 -8.16 -10.55
CA TYR A 245 12.77 -7.47 -11.78
C TYR A 245 13.67 -8.32 -12.71
N HIS A 246 14.77 -8.86 -12.17
CA HIS A 246 15.67 -9.70 -12.97
C HIS A 246 15.01 -10.99 -13.45
N LEU A 247 14.15 -11.58 -12.61
CA LEU A 247 13.38 -12.77 -12.97
C LEU A 247 12.38 -12.47 -14.09
N ALA A 248 11.71 -11.31 -14.03
CA ALA A 248 10.78 -10.86 -15.07
C ALA A 248 11.47 -10.68 -16.42
N VAL A 249 12.64 -10.03 -16.42
CA VAL A 249 13.43 -9.83 -17.63
C VAL A 249 13.97 -11.15 -18.19
N PHE A 250 14.35 -12.10 -17.31
CA PHE A 250 14.85 -13.40 -17.74
C PHE A 250 13.76 -14.31 -18.33
N LEU A 251 12.55 -14.27 -17.77
CA LEU A 251 11.42 -15.11 -18.18
C LEU A 251 10.50 -14.44 -19.22
N ASP A 252 10.76 -13.17 -19.55
CA ASP A 252 9.92 -12.35 -20.43
C ASP A 252 8.44 -12.30 -19.98
N VAL A 253 8.24 -12.00 -18.68
CA VAL A 253 6.90 -11.91 -18.04
C VAL A 253 6.68 -10.54 -17.41
N SER A 254 5.45 -10.27 -16.94
CA SER A 254 5.10 -9.03 -16.23
C SER A 254 6.00 -8.78 -15.02
N ILE A 255 6.57 -7.57 -14.94
CA ILE A 255 7.47 -7.16 -13.85
C ILE A 255 6.70 -7.10 -12.53
N SER A 256 5.51 -6.52 -12.53
CA SER A 256 4.66 -6.42 -11.35
C SER A 256 4.28 -7.79 -10.80
N GLY A 257 3.85 -8.71 -11.68
CA GLY A 257 3.51 -10.09 -11.31
C GLY A 257 4.71 -10.87 -10.76
N SER A 258 5.88 -10.75 -11.39
CA SER A 258 7.11 -11.43 -10.96
C SER A 258 7.56 -10.97 -9.57
N ILE A 259 7.54 -9.66 -9.29
CA ILE A 259 7.90 -9.13 -7.97
C ILE A 259 6.92 -9.64 -6.91
N ALA A 260 5.61 -9.64 -7.20
CA ALA A 260 4.58 -10.15 -6.28
C ALA A 260 4.78 -11.64 -5.96
N VAL A 261 5.10 -12.45 -6.97
CA VAL A 261 5.43 -13.88 -6.78
C VAL A 261 6.66 -14.06 -5.90
N VAL A 262 7.73 -13.29 -6.14
CA VAL A 262 8.96 -13.36 -5.32
C VAL A 262 8.67 -12.99 -3.86
N ILE A 263 7.83 -11.99 -3.59
CA ILE A 263 7.39 -11.66 -2.23
C ILE A 263 6.69 -12.86 -1.58
N GLY A 264 5.76 -13.51 -2.30
CA GLY A 264 5.06 -14.70 -1.84
C GLY A 264 6.01 -15.86 -1.55
N VAL A 265 6.98 -16.11 -2.44
CA VAL A 265 7.99 -17.17 -2.26
C VAL A 265 8.83 -16.91 -1.01
N ILE A 266 9.32 -15.68 -0.81
CA ILE A 266 10.09 -15.32 0.40
C ILE A 266 9.24 -15.53 1.66
N PHE A 267 7.96 -15.14 1.64
CA PHE A 267 7.05 -15.38 2.75
C PHE A 267 6.93 -16.87 3.08
N PHE A 268 6.70 -17.72 2.09
CA PHE A 268 6.60 -19.18 2.31
C PHE A 268 7.90 -19.80 2.81
N ILE A 269 9.06 -19.37 2.28
CA ILE A 269 10.36 -19.85 2.76
C ILE A 269 10.53 -19.54 4.26
N VAL A 270 10.20 -18.32 4.68
CA VAL A 270 10.29 -17.91 6.09
C VAL A 270 9.29 -18.68 6.95
N LEU A 271 8.06 -18.85 6.48
CA LEU A 271 6.99 -19.58 7.17
C LEU A 271 7.39 -21.04 7.44
N PHE A 272 7.78 -21.77 6.39
CA PHE A 272 8.18 -23.17 6.51
C PHE A 272 9.48 -23.35 7.30
N GLY A 273 10.46 -22.47 7.10
CA GLY A 273 11.70 -22.50 7.87
C GLY A 273 11.47 -22.32 9.37
N LYS A 274 10.55 -21.42 9.76
CA LYS A 274 10.19 -21.21 11.17
C LYS A 274 9.40 -22.40 11.76
N ARG A 275 8.49 -22.97 10.96
CA ARG A 275 7.70 -24.14 11.36
C ARG A 275 8.59 -25.36 11.56
N PHE A 276 9.52 -25.60 10.66
CA PHE A 276 10.48 -26.71 10.73
C PHE A 276 11.39 -26.58 11.97
N LYS A 277 11.92 -25.37 12.22
CA LYS A 277 12.76 -25.12 13.41
C LYS A 277 12.01 -25.34 14.73
N LYS A 278 10.70 -25.04 14.78
CA LYS A 278 9.85 -25.31 15.95
C LYS A 278 9.64 -26.82 16.13
N TYR A 279 9.44 -27.56 15.05
CA TYR A 279 9.25 -29.02 15.06
C TYR A 279 10.49 -29.73 15.61
N VAL A 280 11.67 -29.43 15.06
CA VAL A 280 12.97 -30.00 15.50
C VAL A 280 13.24 -29.69 16.97
N LYS A 281 12.85 -28.50 17.46
CA LYS A 281 13.05 -28.16 18.87
C LYS A 281 12.10 -28.89 19.83
N MET A 282 10.96 -29.37 19.34
CA MET A 282 10.01 -30.16 20.16
C MET A 282 10.39 -31.66 20.21
N GLU A 283 11.07 -32.19 19.19
CA GLU A 283 11.57 -33.58 19.17
C GLU A 283 12.89 -33.75 19.91
N GLY A 284 13.64 -32.66 20.15
CA GLY A 284 14.92 -32.69 20.87
C GLY A 284 14.85 -32.27 22.35
N ALA A 285 13.63 -32.08 22.89
CA ALA A 285 13.37 -31.80 24.31
C ALA A 285 12.56 -32.94 24.95
#